data_ad1b58614d1f6912758111683c69a33d
#
_entry.id   ad1b58614d1f6912758111683c69a33d
#
_cell.length_a   1.000
_cell.length_b   1.000
_cell.length_c   1.000
_cell.angle_alpha   90.00
_cell.angle_beta   90.00
_cell.angle_gamma   90.00
#
_symmetry.space_group_name_H-M   'P 1'
#
loop_
_entity.id
_entity.type
_entity.pdbx_description
1 polymer ?
#
loop_
_entity_poly.entity_id
_entity_poly.type
_entity_poly.pdbx_seq_one_letter_code
_entity_poly.pdbx_strand_id
1 'polypeptide(L)'
;MHDILASLRAAVGGPVLTPEQDGYRAEIAGFDLAQDHRPPIAVSAVTVRDVVATVRIAAAAGFPITVIGDGHGDIPRVTDGILLTTRRLTDVRVDIADRSAVVGAGATWHAVLDVATPAGLAPLCGSAPAVGVVGYLLGGGMGPIGRTFGFSSDHVRSFDIVLADGELRTVSAERDPDLFWALRGGKGGFGVVTSATVELLELSTIYGGGQFYPAAAIPAVLRAYQRFVDSDVPDSLTTSVAILRLPDLPMLPPPLRGQTVAQLRVGFVGAAAEAEDLLAPLRATVPAPIFGTIGELPYAEIGTIHNDPTVPSAHATAGILLDRFDADTVQAVLAVAGPQVATPLGIVEIRHLGGAFTGPASPPDAVSGRGAAFGVWVSGAPMQLPFDPNAMSHTAAAVRGVLDAVAPWSTGAVQINFCGSVNTAGGGRRVVARDH
;
A
#
# COMPACT_ATOMS: atom_id res chain seq x y z
N MET A 1 -13.21 -7.81 -32.74
CA MET A 1 -13.57 -8.26 -31.37
C MET A 1 -14.00 -9.73 -31.30
N HIS A 2 -14.80 -10.24 -32.26
CA HIS A 2 -15.23 -11.65 -32.27
C HIS A 2 -14.05 -12.63 -32.35
N ASP A 3 -13.08 -12.37 -33.20
CA ASP A 3 -11.92 -13.24 -33.43
C ASP A 3 -10.96 -13.30 -32.23
N ILE A 4 -10.72 -12.16 -31.57
CA ILE A 4 -9.84 -12.12 -30.39
C ILE A 4 -10.49 -12.86 -29.20
N LEU A 5 -11.80 -12.71 -29.00
CA LEU A 5 -12.54 -13.39 -27.94
C LEU A 5 -12.52 -14.91 -28.12
N ALA A 6 -12.70 -15.39 -29.36
CA ALA A 6 -12.62 -16.81 -29.67
C ALA A 6 -11.20 -17.35 -29.43
N SER A 7 -10.17 -16.63 -29.88
CA SER A 7 -8.77 -17.00 -29.66
C SER A 7 -8.40 -17.05 -28.17
N LEU A 8 -8.83 -16.07 -27.36
CA LEU A 8 -8.60 -16.05 -25.93
C LEU A 8 -9.28 -17.25 -25.25
N ARG A 9 -10.55 -17.53 -25.56
CA ARG A 9 -11.28 -18.68 -24.99
C ARG A 9 -10.70 -20.03 -25.35
N ALA A 10 -10.03 -20.14 -26.49
CA ALA A 10 -9.35 -21.36 -26.89
C ALA A 10 -7.99 -21.57 -26.23
N ALA A 11 -7.31 -20.48 -25.85
CA ALA A 11 -5.93 -20.52 -25.40
C ALA A 11 -5.75 -20.33 -23.88
N VAL A 12 -6.72 -19.72 -23.20
CA VAL A 12 -6.67 -19.39 -21.77
C VAL A 12 -7.49 -20.41 -20.98
N GLY A 13 -6.89 -21.00 -19.95
CA GLY A 13 -7.55 -21.97 -19.06
C GLY A 13 -8.51 -21.34 -18.05
N GLY A 14 -8.34 -20.05 -17.76
CA GLY A 14 -9.19 -19.30 -16.85
C GLY A 14 -10.37 -18.60 -17.54
N PRO A 15 -11.25 -17.93 -16.76
CA PRO A 15 -12.39 -17.19 -17.31
C PRO A 15 -12.00 -16.10 -18.31
N VAL A 16 -12.72 -16.04 -19.43
CA VAL A 16 -12.67 -14.96 -20.43
C VAL A 16 -14.09 -14.42 -20.60
N LEU A 17 -14.33 -13.27 -20.02
CA LEU A 17 -15.66 -12.70 -19.81
C LEU A 17 -15.87 -11.39 -20.56
N THR A 18 -17.11 -11.17 -21.01
CA THR A 18 -17.59 -9.90 -21.56
C THR A 18 -18.65 -9.29 -20.65
N PRO A 19 -19.01 -7.99 -20.81
CA PRO A 19 -19.94 -7.29 -19.90
C PRO A 19 -21.30 -7.96 -19.69
N GLU A 20 -21.75 -8.77 -20.65
CA GLU A 20 -23.07 -9.43 -20.63
C GLU A 20 -23.05 -10.75 -19.85
N GLN A 21 -21.86 -11.24 -19.44
CA GLN A 21 -21.74 -12.55 -18.82
C GLN A 21 -21.75 -12.48 -17.29
N ASP A 22 -22.33 -13.49 -16.68
CA ASP A 22 -22.29 -13.66 -15.23
C ASP A 22 -20.83 -13.77 -14.74
N GLY A 23 -20.57 -13.15 -13.58
CA GLY A 23 -19.24 -13.10 -12.99
C GLY A 23 -18.33 -11.97 -13.50
N TYR A 24 -18.67 -11.33 -14.64
CA TYR A 24 -17.85 -10.23 -15.18
C TYR A 24 -17.61 -9.11 -14.16
N ARG A 25 -18.67 -8.63 -13.48
CA ARG A 25 -18.57 -7.56 -12.48
C ARG A 25 -17.66 -7.93 -11.32
N ALA A 26 -17.73 -9.16 -10.83
CA ALA A 26 -16.87 -9.67 -9.76
C ALA A 26 -15.40 -9.76 -10.21
N GLU A 27 -15.16 -10.14 -11.48
CA GLU A 27 -13.81 -10.28 -12.01
C GLU A 27 -13.09 -8.95 -12.17
N ILE A 28 -13.79 -7.90 -12.57
CA ILE A 28 -13.20 -6.57 -12.80
C ILE A 28 -13.18 -5.68 -11.53
N ALA A 29 -13.89 -6.06 -10.47
CA ALA A 29 -13.91 -5.29 -9.23
C ALA A 29 -12.56 -5.31 -8.52
N GLY A 30 -12.09 -4.16 -8.02
CA GLY A 30 -10.95 -4.02 -7.13
C GLY A 30 -11.37 -3.87 -5.68
N PHE A 31 -10.40 -3.61 -4.79
CA PHE A 31 -10.64 -3.23 -3.41
C PHE A 31 -11.29 -1.83 -3.33
N ASP A 32 -10.87 -0.90 -4.19
CA ASP A 32 -11.55 0.39 -4.33
C ASP A 32 -12.76 0.28 -5.26
N LEU A 33 -13.96 0.30 -4.69
CA LEU A 33 -15.22 0.21 -5.42
C LEU A 33 -15.61 1.50 -6.15
N ALA A 34 -14.88 2.61 -5.98
CA ALA A 34 -15.05 3.81 -6.77
C ALA A 34 -14.48 3.67 -8.19
N GLN A 35 -13.62 2.68 -8.42
CA GLN A 35 -13.04 2.39 -9.73
C GLN A 35 -14.03 1.61 -10.60
N ASP A 36 -14.80 2.31 -11.43
CA ASP A 36 -15.79 1.71 -12.34
C ASP A 36 -15.13 1.31 -13.67
N HIS A 37 -14.36 0.22 -13.66
CA HIS A 37 -13.79 -0.37 -14.88
C HIS A 37 -14.90 -0.97 -15.76
N ARG A 38 -14.76 -0.84 -17.07
CA ARG A 38 -15.68 -1.41 -18.07
C ARG A 38 -14.94 -1.88 -19.32
N PRO A 39 -13.93 -2.77 -19.18
CA PRO A 39 -13.22 -3.30 -20.33
C PRO A 39 -14.15 -4.15 -21.19
N PRO A 40 -14.01 -4.16 -22.52
CA PRO A 40 -14.77 -5.06 -23.36
C PRO A 40 -14.46 -6.55 -23.13
N ILE A 41 -13.30 -6.86 -22.58
CA ILE A 41 -12.86 -8.22 -22.24
C ILE A 41 -12.17 -8.22 -20.89
N ALA A 42 -12.58 -9.11 -20.00
CA ALA A 42 -11.85 -9.46 -18.78
C ALA A 42 -11.28 -10.87 -18.91
N VAL A 43 -9.99 -11.03 -18.65
CA VAL A 43 -9.29 -12.33 -18.67
C VAL A 43 -8.74 -12.60 -17.28
N SER A 44 -9.05 -13.78 -16.74
CA SER A 44 -8.52 -14.23 -15.47
C SER A 44 -7.49 -15.34 -15.67
N ALA A 45 -6.22 -15.02 -15.52
CA ALA A 45 -5.16 -16.02 -15.65
C ALA A 45 -5.13 -16.96 -14.44
N VAL A 46 -5.11 -18.26 -14.69
CA VAL A 46 -4.92 -19.31 -13.67
C VAL A 46 -3.52 -19.91 -13.73
N THR A 47 -2.80 -19.69 -14.83
CA THR A 47 -1.42 -20.10 -15.03
C THR A 47 -0.60 -18.99 -15.70
N VAL A 48 0.73 -19.09 -15.62
CA VAL A 48 1.65 -18.22 -16.38
C VAL A 48 1.43 -18.37 -17.89
N ARG A 49 1.05 -19.57 -18.36
CA ARG A 49 0.74 -19.81 -19.78
C ARG A 49 -0.46 -18.99 -20.25
N ASP A 50 -1.46 -18.78 -19.39
CA ASP A 50 -2.61 -17.94 -19.72
C ASP A 50 -2.19 -16.48 -19.91
N VAL A 51 -1.26 -15.98 -19.07
CA VAL A 51 -0.68 -14.65 -19.23
C VAL A 51 0.04 -14.53 -20.56
N VAL A 52 0.92 -15.48 -20.88
CA VAL A 52 1.67 -15.52 -22.17
C VAL A 52 0.70 -15.54 -23.36
N ALA A 53 -0.32 -16.41 -23.31
CA ALA A 53 -1.31 -16.52 -24.38
C ALA A 53 -2.09 -15.20 -24.54
N THR A 54 -2.54 -14.61 -23.43
CA THR A 54 -3.27 -13.34 -23.45
C THR A 54 -2.43 -12.22 -24.06
N VAL A 55 -1.16 -12.09 -23.63
CA VAL A 55 -0.26 -11.05 -24.15
C VAL A 55 -0.03 -11.22 -25.65
N ARG A 56 0.28 -12.43 -26.12
CA ARG A 56 0.51 -12.71 -27.55
C ARG A 56 -0.71 -12.43 -28.42
N ILE A 57 -1.89 -12.86 -27.97
CA ILE A 57 -3.15 -12.65 -28.70
C ILE A 57 -3.49 -11.16 -28.74
N ALA A 58 -3.34 -10.45 -27.62
CA ALA A 58 -3.59 -9.01 -27.55
C ALA A 58 -2.62 -8.22 -28.42
N ALA A 59 -1.31 -8.54 -28.39
CA ALA A 59 -0.29 -7.90 -29.21
C ALA A 59 -0.57 -8.10 -30.71
N ALA A 60 -0.89 -9.32 -31.14
CA ALA A 60 -1.22 -9.63 -32.54
C ALA A 60 -2.48 -8.87 -33.03
N ALA A 61 -3.42 -8.58 -32.13
CA ALA A 61 -4.65 -7.86 -32.42
C ALA A 61 -4.57 -6.34 -32.19
N GLY A 62 -3.44 -5.82 -31.66
CA GLY A 62 -3.29 -4.41 -31.30
C GLY A 62 -4.17 -3.96 -30.14
N PHE A 63 -4.53 -4.88 -29.22
CA PHE A 63 -5.34 -4.58 -28.04
C PHE A 63 -4.45 -4.23 -26.86
N PRO A 64 -4.69 -3.11 -26.14
CA PRO A 64 -3.99 -2.81 -24.91
C PRO A 64 -4.39 -3.76 -23.79
N ILE A 65 -3.46 -4.01 -22.87
CA ILE A 65 -3.70 -4.79 -21.66
C ILE A 65 -3.50 -3.90 -20.44
N THR A 66 -4.47 -3.91 -19.53
CA THR A 66 -4.32 -3.40 -18.17
C THR A 66 -4.33 -4.58 -17.21
N VAL A 67 -3.38 -4.59 -16.26
CA VAL A 67 -3.24 -5.66 -15.28
C VAL A 67 -3.78 -5.23 -13.94
N ILE A 68 -4.55 -6.10 -13.29
CA ILE A 68 -5.03 -5.91 -11.93
C ILE A 68 -4.75 -7.18 -11.10
N GLY A 69 -4.18 -6.98 -9.90
CA GLY A 69 -4.13 -8.01 -8.87
C GLY A 69 -5.40 -7.96 -8.00
N ASP A 70 -5.24 -7.66 -6.72
CA ASP A 70 -6.33 -7.48 -5.74
C ASP A 70 -7.07 -6.12 -5.87
N GLY A 71 -6.49 -5.16 -6.60
CA GLY A 71 -7.11 -3.86 -6.85
C GLY A 71 -7.07 -2.87 -5.70
N HIS A 72 -6.09 -2.98 -4.80
CA HIS A 72 -5.84 -1.96 -3.77
C HIS A 72 -5.22 -0.68 -4.34
N GLY A 73 -4.47 -0.79 -5.44
CA GLY A 73 -3.84 0.36 -6.07
C GLY A 73 -4.80 1.08 -7.01
N ASP A 74 -4.70 2.41 -7.03
CA ASP A 74 -5.45 3.22 -8.00
C ASP A 74 -4.84 3.08 -9.40
N ILE A 75 -5.65 2.62 -10.34
CA ILE A 75 -5.33 2.57 -11.77
C ILE A 75 -6.36 3.41 -12.54
N PRO A 76 -5.99 3.99 -13.69
CA PRO A 76 -6.94 4.68 -14.54
C PRO A 76 -8.12 3.78 -14.91
N ARG A 77 -9.30 4.37 -15.03
CA ARG A 77 -10.50 3.65 -15.48
C ARG A 77 -10.25 2.96 -16.81
N VAL A 78 -10.44 1.65 -16.83
CA VAL A 78 -10.28 0.81 -18.02
C VAL A 78 -11.60 0.74 -18.76
N THR A 79 -11.64 1.22 -20.01
CA THR A 79 -12.85 1.24 -20.88
C THR A 79 -12.59 0.60 -22.25
N ASP A 80 -11.34 0.22 -22.54
CA ASP A 80 -10.91 -0.42 -23.77
C ASP A 80 -9.96 -1.58 -23.48
N GLY A 81 -9.61 -2.34 -24.49
CA GLY A 81 -8.64 -3.43 -24.41
C GLY A 81 -9.07 -4.60 -23.53
N ILE A 82 -8.09 -5.20 -22.88
CA ILE A 82 -8.25 -6.37 -22.00
C ILE A 82 -7.87 -5.97 -20.58
N LEU A 83 -8.75 -6.24 -19.62
CA LEU A 83 -8.38 -6.27 -18.21
C LEU A 83 -7.93 -7.70 -17.86
N LEU A 84 -6.63 -7.86 -17.61
CA LEU A 84 -6.04 -9.14 -17.21
C LEU A 84 -5.91 -9.19 -15.68
N THR A 85 -6.57 -10.16 -15.05
CA THR A 85 -6.46 -10.36 -13.60
C THR A 85 -5.48 -11.49 -13.29
N THR A 86 -4.61 -11.24 -12.30
CA THR A 86 -3.62 -12.23 -11.82
C THR A 86 -4.02 -12.89 -10.50
N ARG A 87 -5.22 -12.62 -9.98
CA ARG A 87 -5.70 -13.03 -8.65
C ARG A 87 -5.61 -14.51 -8.35
N ARG A 88 -5.59 -15.37 -9.39
CA ARG A 88 -5.53 -16.83 -9.25
C ARG A 88 -4.11 -17.39 -9.31
N LEU A 89 -3.09 -16.55 -9.50
CA LEU A 89 -1.68 -16.94 -9.42
C LEU A 89 -1.21 -16.83 -7.96
N THR A 90 -1.70 -17.70 -7.09
CA THR A 90 -1.59 -17.57 -5.63
C THR A 90 -0.51 -18.43 -4.99
N ASP A 91 0.30 -19.12 -5.77
CA ASP A 91 1.36 -19.99 -5.25
C ASP A 91 2.34 -19.23 -4.36
N VAL A 92 2.65 -19.80 -3.17
CA VAL A 92 3.70 -19.34 -2.28
C VAL A 92 4.58 -20.51 -1.92
N ARG A 93 5.90 -20.38 -2.11
CA ARG A 93 6.91 -21.38 -1.76
C ARG A 93 8.02 -20.73 -0.98
N VAL A 94 8.23 -21.19 0.25
CA VAL A 94 9.30 -20.71 1.14
C VAL A 94 10.46 -21.69 1.12
N ASP A 95 11.65 -21.18 0.84
CA ASP A 95 12.90 -21.89 1.09
C ASP A 95 13.50 -21.38 2.41
N ILE A 96 13.43 -22.21 3.44
CA ILE A 96 13.90 -21.87 4.79
C ILE A 96 15.43 -21.75 4.82
N ALA A 97 16.15 -22.61 4.10
CA ALA A 97 17.61 -22.61 4.09
C ALA A 97 18.18 -21.38 3.39
N ASP A 98 17.51 -20.96 2.31
CA ASP A 98 17.89 -19.76 1.53
C ASP A 98 17.21 -18.48 2.06
N ARG A 99 16.30 -18.60 3.04
CA ARG A 99 15.51 -17.49 3.58
C ARG A 99 14.86 -16.67 2.48
N SER A 100 14.16 -17.35 1.58
CA SER A 100 13.48 -16.69 0.45
C SER A 100 12.08 -17.24 0.25
N ALA A 101 11.24 -16.47 -0.43
CA ALA A 101 9.93 -16.91 -0.87
C ALA A 101 9.72 -16.57 -2.34
N VAL A 102 9.25 -17.55 -3.12
CA VAL A 102 8.69 -17.33 -4.45
C VAL A 102 7.20 -17.12 -4.31
N VAL A 103 6.70 -15.98 -4.78
CA VAL A 103 5.34 -15.52 -4.54
C VAL A 103 4.66 -15.18 -5.86
N GLY A 104 3.56 -15.86 -6.17
CA GLY A 104 2.75 -15.60 -7.37
C GLY A 104 2.04 -14.24 -7.32
N ALA A 105 1.75 -13.68 -8.50
CA ALA A 105 1.25 -12.31 -8.64
C ALA A 105 -0.15 -12.06 -8.05
N GLY A 106 -0.88 -13.11 -7.71
CA GLY A 106 -2.18 -13.02 -7.02
C GLY A 106 -2.12 -13.30 -5.52
N ALA A 107 -0.95 -13.67 -4.98
CA ALA A 107 -0.79 -13.94 -3.57
C ALA A 107 -0.78 -12.66 -2.74
N THR A 108 -1.36 -12.71 -1.54
CA THR A 108 -1.35 -11.63 -0.54
C THR A 108 -0.21 -11.84 0.46
N TRP A 109 0.12 -10.80 1.23
CA TRP A 109 1.09 -10.91 2.31
C TRP A 109 0.63 -11.88 3.41
N HIS A 110 -0.70 -12.04 3.64
CA HIS A 110 -1.21 -13.07 4.55
C HIS A 110 -0.72 -14.46 4.15
N ALA A 111 -0.82 -14.81 2.87
CA ALA A 111 -0.39 -16.13 2.40
C ALA A 111 1.12 -16.36 2.61
N VAL A 112 1.93 -15.32 2.52
CA VAL A 112 3.38 -15.41 2.80
C VAL A 112 3.64 -15.53 4.31
N LEU A 113 2.95 -14.73 5.13
CA LEU A 113 3.05 -14.79 6.59
C LEU A 113 2.69 -16.18 7.12
N ASP A 114 1.59 -16.76 6.64
CA ASP A 114 1.09 -18.08 7.08
C ASP A 114 2.13 -19.19 6.86
N VAL A 115 2.94 -19.10 5.79
CA VAL A 115 3.96 -20.11 5.47
C VAL A 115 5.31 -19.80 6.10
N ALA A 116 5.71 -18.51 6.18
CA ALA A 116 7.04 -18.12 6.62
C ALA A 116 7.19 -18.03 8.15
N THR A 117 6.17 -17.48 8.85
CA THR A 117 6.30 -17.18 10.29
C THR A 117 6.40 -18.42 11.18
N PRO A 118 5.81 -19.60 10.86
CA PRO A 118 6.06 -20.83 11.63
C PRO A 118 7.53 -21.28 11.61
N ALA A 119 8.29 -20.86 10.61
CA ALA A 119 9.74 -21.12 10.50
C ALA A 119 10.61 -20.00 11.12
N GLY A 120 10.01 -19.02 11.80
CA GLY A 120 10.72 -17.86 12.37
C GLY A 120 11.18 -16.86 11.31
N LEU A 121 10.60 -16.90 10.11
CA LEU A 121 10.94 -16.03 8.98
C LEU A 121 9.84 -14.99 8.74
N ALA A 122 10.24 -13.79 8.39
CA ALA A 122 9.36 -12.65 8.23
C ALA A 122 9.53 -11.99 6.84
N PRO A 123 8.47 -11.87 6.02
CA PRO A 123 8.52 -11.02 4.84
C PRO A 123 8.46 -9.54 5.24
N LEU A 124 9.16 -8.64 4.56
CA LEU A 124 9.01 -7.20 4.78
C LEU A 124 7.70 -6.73 4.12
N CYS A 125 6.58 -6.93 4.81
CA CYS A 125 5.23 -6.63 4.31
C CYS A 125 4.75 -5.22 4.67
N GLY A 126 3.62 -4.82 4.07
CA GLY A 126 2.92 -3.57 4.41
C GLY A 126 2.08 -3.67 5.69
N SER A 127 1.42 -2.57 6.03
CA SER A 127 0.50 -2.46 7.19
C SER A 127 -0.76 -3.31 7.05
N ALA A 128 -1.17 -3.60 5.81
CA ALA A 128 -2.35 -4.40 5.48
C ALA A 128 -1.93 -5.73 4.81
N PRO A 129 -1.80 -6.83 5.56
CA PRO A 129 -1.40 -8.12 4.97
C PRO A 129 -2.36 -8.70 3.92
N ALA A 130 -3.58 -8.19 3.82
CA ALA A 130 -4.52 -8.53 2.75
C ALA A 130 -4.12 -7.99 1.37
N VAL A 131 -3.17 -7.06 1.30
CA VAL A 131 -2.68 -6.48 0.04
C VAL A 131 -1.82 -7.49 -0.73
N GLY A 132 -1.98 -7.50 -2.07
CA GLY A 132 -1.21 -8.34 -2.98
C GLY A 132 0.27 -7.99 -3.02
N VAL A 133 1.11 -9.01 -2.92
CA VAL A 133 2.56 -8.88 -2.81
C VAL A 133 3.17 -8.17 -4.01
N VAL A 134 2.91 -8.66 -5.21
CA VAL A 134 3.58 -8.16 -6.43
C VAL A 134 3.22 -6.70 -6.69
N GLY A 135 1.92 -6.35 -6.66
CA GLY A 135 1.49 -4.96 -6.85
C GLY A 135 2.11 -3.99 -5.84
N TYR A 136 2.31 -4.42 -4.61
CA TYR A 136 2.94 -3.65 -3.55
C TYR A 136 4.45 -3.46 -3.78
N LEU A 137 5.17 -4.54 -4.14
CA LEU A 137 6.60 -4.51 -4.43
C LEU A 137 6.96 -3.64 -5.64
N LEU A 138 6.14 -3.72 -6.71
CA LEU A 138 6.32 -2.90 -7.91
C LEU A 138 6.27 -1.39 -7.64
N GLY A 139 5.66 -0.98 -6.54
CA GLY A 139 5.64 0.42 -6.10
C GLY A 139 6.59 0.72 -4.93
N GLY A 140 7.54 -0.15 -4.62
CA GLY A 140 8.49 0.01 -3.51
C GLY A 140 8.04 -0.68 -2.24
N GLY A 141 6.94 -0.23 -1.66
CA GLY A 141 6.34 -0.78 -0.44
C GLY A 141 6.96 -0.26 0.86
N MET A 142 6.16 0.46 1.66
CA MET A 142 6.56 0.98 2.98
C MET A 142 5.81 0.24 4.09
N GLY A 143 6.53 -0.52 4.91
CA GLY A 143 5.97 -1.32 6.00
C GLY A 143 6.18 -0.73 7.40
N PRO A 144 5.56 -1.36 8.42
CA PRO A 144 5.60 -0.90 9.82
C PRO A 144 6.97 -0.98 10.50
N ILE A 145 7.97 -1.62 9.89
CA ILE A 145 9.35 -1.70 10.35
C ILE A 145 10.35 -1.19 9.30
N GLY A 146 9.87 -0.32 8.41
CA GLY A 146 10.64 0.11 7.24
C GLY A 146 11.81 1.05 7.57
N ARG A 147 11.79 1.78 8.69
CA ARG A 147 12.95 2.57 9.12
C ARG A 147 14.17 1.69 9.40
N THR A 148 13.93 0.44 9.83
CA THR A 148 15.00 -0.54 10.08
C THR A 148 15.50 -1.19 8.80
N PHE A 149 14.57 -1.56 7.87
CA PHE A 149 14.91 -2.44 6.76
C PHE A 149 14.73 -1.80 5.37
N GLY A 150 14.19 -0.59 5.27
CA GLY A 150 13.96 0.08 3.98
C GLY A 150 12.63 -0.27 3.34
N PHE A 151 12.60 -0.12 2.02
CA PHE A 151 11.43 -0.48 1.21
C PHE A 151 11.38 -2.00 1.00
N SER A 152 10.19 -2.56 0.90
CA SER A 152 10.04 -4.00 0.66
C SER A 152 10.66 -4.44 -0.66
N SER A 153 10.72 -3.55 -1.67
CA SER A 153 11.40 -3.80 -2.93
C SER A 153 12.92 -3.89 -2.81
N ASP A 154 13.53 -3.40 -1.72
CA ASP A 154 14.96 -3.54 -1.48
C ASP A 154 15.34 -5.02 -1.22
N HIS A 155 14.36 -5.82 -0.77
CA HIS A 155 14.47 -7.25 -0.48
C HIS A 155 13.97 -8.16 -1.60
N VAL A 156 13.72 -7.62 -2.80
CA VAL A 156 13.40 -8.43 -3.98
C VAL A 156 14.68 -8.94 -4.62
N ARG A 157 14.75 -10.25 -4.85
CA ARG A 157 15.85 -10.92 -5.56
C ARG A 157 15.62 -10.99 -7.05
N SER A 158 14.36 -11.26 -7.47
CA SER A 158 14.01 -11.36 -8.89
C SER A 158 12.50 -11.21 -9.12
N PHE A 159 12.13 -10.93 -10.36
CA PHE A 159 10.76 -11.03 -10.86
C PHE A 159 10.73 -11.95 -12.09
N ASP A 160 9.63 -12.72 -12.22
CA ASP A 160 9.26 -13.33 -13.48
C ASP A 160 8.22 -12.44 -14.18
N ILE A 161 8.50 -12.03 -15.40
CA ILE A 161 7.68 -11.08 -16.15
C ILE A 161 7.42 -11.59 -17.58
N VAL A 162 6.20 -11.44 -18.06
CA VAL A 162 5.85 -11.64 -19.46
C VAL A 162 5.89 -10.28 -20.17
N LEU A 163 6.80 -10.13 -21.13
CA LEU A 163 6.98 -8.91 -21.92
C LEU A 163 5.93 -8.77 -23.03
N ALA A 164 5.91 -7.62 -23.71
CA ALA A 164 4.92 -7.30 -24.75
C ALA A 164 4.94 -8.25 -25.96
N ASP A 165 6.05 -8.92 -26.21
CA ASP A 165 6.20 -9.99 -27.24
C ASP A 165 5.70 -11.36 -26.78
N GLY A 166 5.28 -11.48 -25.50
CA GLY A 166 4.86 -12.73 -24.87
C GLY A 166 6.03 -13.62 -24.43
N GLU A 167 7.25 -13.08 -24.36
CA GLU A 167 8.40 -13.79 -23.78
C GLU A 167 8.32 -13.73 -22.25
N LEU A 168 8.47 -14.88 -21.60
CA LEU A 168 8.62 -14.96 -20.14
C LEU A 168 10.11 -14.82 -19.79
N ARG A 169 10.44 -13.84 -18.96
CA ARG A 169 11.80 -13.59 -18.47
C ARG A 169 11.86 -13.56 -16.97
N THR A 170 12.96 -14.06 -16.42
CA THR A 170 13.36 -13.78 -15.04
C THR A 170 14.34 -12.63 -15.05
N VAL A 171 14.05 -11.56 -14.31
CA VAL A 171 14.88 -10.37 -14.19
C VAL A 171 15.41 -10.20 -12.78
N SER A 172 16.68 -9.82 -12.65
CA SER A 172 17.37 -9.60 -11.37
C SER A 172 18.45 -8.53 -11.54
N ALA A 173 19.21 -8.24 -10.48
CA ALA A 173 20.36 -7.34 -10.55
C ALA A 173 21.42 -7.76 -11.59
N GLU A 174 21.56 -9.07 -11.84
CA GLU A 174 22.54 -9.66 -12.78
C GLU A 174 21.92 -9.94 -14.15
N ARG A 175 20.59 -9.98 -14.24
CA ARG A 175 19.87 -10.32 -15.48
C ARG A 175 18.83 -9.26 -15.77
N ASP A 176 19.01 -8.53 -16.86
CA ASP A 176 18.17 -7.38 -17.26
C ASP A 176 18.10 -6.30 -16.14
N PRO A 177 19.26 -5.74 -15.68
CA PRO A 177 19.32 -4.84 -14.52
C PRO A 177 18.47 -3.57 -14.67
N ASP A 178 18.34 -3.01 -15.87
CA ASP A 178 17.52 -1.83 -16.15
C ASP A 178 16.04 -2.13 -15.96
N LEU A 179 15.57 -3.30 -16.39
CA LEU A 179 14.20 -3.72 -16.18
C LEU A 179 13.96 -4.05 -14.70
N PHE A 180 14.93 -4.67 -14.04
CA PHE A 180 14.88 -4.93 -12.60
C PHE A 180 14.81 -3.62 -11.79
N TRP A 181 15.61 -2.62 -12.16
CA TRP A 181 15.52 -1.27 -11.61
C TRP A 181 14.11 -0.69 -11.75
N ALA A 182 13.54 -0.73 -12.96
CA ALA A 182 12.23 -0.16 -13.28
C ALA A 182 11.08 -0.85 -12.52
N LEU A 183 11.17 -2.17 -12.30
CA LEU A 183 10.15 -2.93 -11.57
C LEU A 183 10.19 -2.71 -10.06
N ARG A 184 11.27 -2.19 -9.51
CA ARG A 184 11.39 -1.86 -8.08
C ARG A 184 11.06 -0.38 -7.86
N GLY A 185 9.77 -0.02 -7.85
CA GLY A 185 9.27 1.33 -7.61
C GLY A 185 8.61 2.02 -8.80
N GLY A 186 8.90 1.62 -10.05
CA GLY A 186 8.33 2.22 -11.25
C GLY A 186 6.92 1.73 -11.61
N LYS A 187 6.38 0.79 -10.85
CA LYS A 187 5.01 0.23 -10.92
C LYS A 187 4.77 -0.61 -12.17
N GLY A 188 4.24 -0.07 -13.23
CA GLY A 188 3.77 -0.84 -14.39
C GLY A 188 4.22 -0.27 -15.73
N GLY A 189 3.77 -0.92 -16.82
CA GLY A 189 4.07 -0.49 -18.19
C GLY A 189 5.17 -1.29 -18.88
N PHE A 190 5.84 -2.21 -18.17
CA PHE A 190 6.98 -2.98 -18.69
C PHE A 190 6.61 -4.41 -19.09
N GLY A 191 5.44 -4.89 -18.71
CA GLY A 191 4.95 -6.24 -18.93
C GLY A 191 4.03 -6.70 -17.80
N VAL A 192 3.75 -8.01 -17.76
CA VAL A 192 2.91 -8.64 -16.75
C VAL A 192 3.78 -9.47 -15.82
N VAL A 193 4.03 -8.99 -14.61
CA VAL A 193 4.76 -9.76 -13.59
C VAL A 193 3.88 -10.91 -13.12
N THR A 194 4.43 -12.14 -13.13
CA THR A 194 3.73 -13.37 -12.76
C THR A 194 4.17 -13.93 -11.42
N SER A 195 5.38 -13.60 -10.97
CA SER A 195 5.89 -13.94 -9.65
C SER A 195 7.02 -13.00 -9.21
N ALA A 196 7.30 -12.97 -7.91
CA ALA A 196 8.46 -12.32 -7.33
C ALA A 196 9.17 -13.29 -6.39
N THR A 197 10.51 -13.24 -6.35
CA THR A 197 11.32 -13.89 -5.32
C THR A 197 11.77 -12.83 -4.33
N VAL A 198 11.39 -12.99 -3.06
CA VAL A 198 11.69 -12.03 -1.99
C VAL A 198 12.56 -12.68 -0.92
N GLU A 199 13.42 -11.89 -0.30
CA GLU A 199 14.17 -12.25 0.88
C GLU A 199 13.26 -12.24 2.12
N LEU A 200 13.51 -13.17 3.05
CA LEU A 200 12.83 -13.26 4.33
C LEU A 200 13.82 -12.95 5.45
N LEU A 201 13.37 -12.19 6.43
CA LEU A 201 14.15 -11.81 7.61
C LEU A 201 14.05 -12.89 8.69
N GLU A 202 15.13 -13.14 9.43
CA GLU A 202 15.07 -13.94 10.67
C GLU A 202 14.47 -13.09 11.79
N LEU A 203 13.14 -13.10 11.88
CA LEU A 203 12.39 -12.25 12.81
C LEU A 203 11.07 -12.90 13.17
N SER A 204 10.95 -13.38 14.40
CA SER A 204 9.72 -14.05 14.89
C SER A 204 8.81 -13.11 15.69
N THR A 205 9.40 -12.10 16.35
CA THR A 205 8.70 -11.13 17.20
C THR A 205 9.23 -9.73 16.98
N ILE A 206 8.37 -8.75 17.21
CA ILE A 206 8.71 -7.32 17.28
C ILE A 206 8.07 -6.74 18.54
N TYR A 207 8.48 -5.54 18.92
CA TYR A 207 7.73 -4.77 19.90
C TYR A 207 6.87 -3.75 19.16
N GLY A 208 5.54 -3.87 19.22
CA GLY A 208 4.68 -3.02 18.40
C GLY A 208 3.22 -3.01 18.83
N GLY A 209 2.42 -2.30 18.04
CA GLY A 209 0.98 -2.17 18.26
C GLY A 209 0.46 -0.78 17.99
N GLY A 210 -0.82 -0.57 18.34
CA GLY A 210 -1.50 0.71 18.17
C GLY A 210 -2.26 1.12 19.44
N GLN A 211 -2.17 2.39 19.82
CA GLN A 211 -2.91 2.97 20.95
C GLN A 211 -3.82 4.09 20.47
N PHE A 212 -5.07 4.09 20.94
CA PHE A 212 -6.11 5.03 20.52
C PHE A 212 -6.42 6.03 21.63
N TYR A 213 -6.55 7.30 21.26
CA TYR A 213 -6.78 8.42 22.14
C TYR A 213 -8.06 9.16 21.74
N PRO A 214 -8.84 9.69 22.69
CA PRO A 214 -10.12 10.32 22.38
C PRO A 214 -9.96 11.62 21.58
N ALA A 215 -11.02 12.05 20.90
CA ALA A 215 -11.06 13.26 20.07
C ALA A 215 -10.46 14.49 20.73
N ALA A 216 -10.79 14.73 22.01
CA ALA A 216 -10.27 15.87 22.75
C ALA A 216 -8.74 15.86 22.95
N ALA A 217 -8.12 14.68 22.90
CA ALA A 217 -6.68 14.52 23.03
C ALA A 217 -5.91 14.68 21.72
N ILE A 218 -6.56 14.64 20.55
CA ILE A 218 -5.90 14.68 19.24
C ILE A 218 -4.87 15.81 19.13
N PRO A 219 -5.17 17.08 19.49
CA PRO A 219 -4.17 18.14 19.37
C PRO A 219 -2.96 17.96 20.27
N ALA A 220 -3.14 17.37 21.46
CA ALA A 220 -2.05 17.09 22.39
C ALA A 220 -1.18 15.92 21.89
N VAL A 221 -1.81 14.85 21.39
CA VAL A 221 -1.13 13.68 20.83
C VAL A 221 -0.29 14.05 19.62
N LEU A 222 -0.82 14.83 18.67
CA LEU A 222 -0.06 15.26 17.49
C LEU A 222 1.16 16.13 17.88
N ARG A 223 0.98 17.07 18.82
CA ARG A 223 2.10 17.88 19.31
C ARG A 223 3.14 17.09 20.09
N ALA A 224 2.71 16.12 20.89
CA ALA A 224 3.62 15.22 21.60
C ALA A 224 4.39 14.33 20.62
N TYR A 225 3.69 13.77 19.63
CA TYR A 225 4.31 12.98 18.56
C TYR A 225 5.31 13.79 17.76
N GLN A 226 4.97 15.04 17.37
CA GLN A 226 5.89 15.92 16.64
C GLN A 226 7.18 16.13 17.42
N ARG A 227 7.11 16.49 18.73
CA ARG A 227 8.31 16.65 19.56
C ARG A 227 9.12 15.36 19.72
N PHE A 228 8.44 14.22 19.76
CA PHE A 228 9.07 12.92 19.86
C PHE A 228 9.87 12.59 18.59
N VAL A 229 9.29 12.77 17.40
CA VAL A 229 9.98 12.46 16.13
C VAL A 229 11.04 13.50 15.73
N ASP A 230 11.01 14.67 16.37
CA ASP A 230 12.05 15.72 16.24
C ASP A 230 13.27 15.44 17.15
N SER A 231 13.17 14.45 18.04
CA SER A 231 14.28 13.96 18.84
C SER A 231 15.10 12.90 18.09
N ASP A 232 16.20 12.45 18.69
CA ASP A 232 17.06 11.39 18.11
C ASP A 232 16.36 10.02 18.24
N VAL A 233 15.45 9.72 17.31
CA VAL A 233 14.72 8.46 17.26
C VAL A 233 15.53 7.44 16.46
N PRO A 234 15.94 6.29 17.04
CA PRO A 234 16.75 5.29 16.35
C PRO A 234 16.03 4.66 15.16
N ASP A 235 16.79 4.18 14.18
CA ASP A 235 16.24 3.56 12.98
C ASP A 235 15.52 2.23 13.25
N SER A 236 15.79 1.61 14.40
CA SER A 236 15.06 0.42 14.88
C SER A 236 13.58 0.70 15.22
N LEU A 237 13.20 1.98 15.37
CA LEU A 237 11.84 2.39 15.72
C LEU A 237 11.14 3.06 14.55
N THR A 238 10.10 2.42 14.02
CA THR A 238 9.17 2.97 13.03
C THR A 238 7.89 3.39 13.72
N THR A 239 7.42 4.61 13.47
CA THR A 239 6.19 5.14 14.08
C THR A 239 5.33 5.87 13.05
N SER A 240 4.02 5.93 13.34
CA SER A 240 3.10 6.86 12.69
C SER A 240 2.03 7.32 13.66
N VAL A 241 1.38 8.43 13.34
CA VAL A 241 0.19 8.92 14.04
C VAL A 241 -0.92 9.17 13.03
N ALA A 242 -2.14 8.77 13.35
CA ALA A 242 -3.29 8.97 12.47
C ALA A 242 -4.45 9.63 13.23
N ILE A 243 -5.18 10.51 12.53
CA ILE A 243 -6.52 10.92 12.92
C ILE A 243 -7.49 10.00 12.18
N LEU A 244 -8.32 9.28 12.92
CA LEU A 244 -9.30 8.35 12.39
C LEU A 244 -10.71 8.80 12.75
N ARG A 245 -11.63 8.73 11.78
CA ARG A 245 -13.07 8.85 12.00
C ARG A 245 -13.71 7.51 11.71
N LEU A 246 -14.02 6.81 12.79
CA LEU A 246 -14.48 5.43 12.73
C LEU A 246 -16.01 5.40 12.67
N PRO A 247 -16.60 4.62 11.77
CA PRO A 247 -18.05 4.46 11.69
C PRO A 247 -18.58 3.70 12.91
N ASP A 248 -19.87 3.85 13.18
CA ASP A 248 -20.57 3.04 14.20
C ASP A 248 -20.96 1.68 13.60
N LEU A 249 -19.98 0.76 13.56
CA LEU A 249 -20.16 -0.58 13.01
C LEU A 249 -19.93 -1.65 14.09
N PRO A 250 -20.76 -2.71 14.15
CA PRO A 250 -20.66 -3.76 15.16
C PRO A 250 -19.32 -4.49 15.20
N MET A 251 -18.59 -4.53 14.08
CA MET A 251 -17.27 -5.18 13.97
C MET A 251 -16.16 -4.40 14.69
N LEU A 252 -16.35 -3.09 14.95
CA LEU A 252 -15.38 -2.28 15.68
C LEU A 252 -15.51 -2.52 17.19
N PRO A 253 -14.40 -2.44 17.95
CA PRO A 253 -14.43 -2.46 19.41
C PRO A 253 -15.35 -1.38 19.97
N PRO A 254 -16.17 -1.67 20.98
CA PRO A 254 -17.15 -0.71 21.51
C PRO A 254 -16.61 0.68 21.84
N PRO A 255 -15.38 0.84 22.43
CA PRO A 255 -14.83 2.17 22.73
C PRO A 255 -14.49 3.01 21.48
N LEU A 256 -14.43 2.40 20.32
CA LEU A 256 -14.02 3.05 19.06
C LEU A 256 -15.19 3.34 18.11
N ARG A 257 -16.38 2.75 18.32
CA ARG A 257 -17.55 2.90 17.44
C ARG A 257 -18.02 4.35 17.37
N GLY A 258 -18.16 4.87 16.15
CA GLY A 258 -18.63 6.23 15.92
C GLY A 258 -17.70 7.32 16.44
N GLN A 259 -16.47 6.98 16.82
CA GLN A 259 -15.54 7.92 17.43
C GLN A 259 -14.57 8.55 16.42
N THR A 260 -14.21 9.81 16.70
CA THR A 260 -12.99 10.41 16.14
C THR A 260 -11.87 10.24 17.16
N VAL A 261 -10.76 9.65 16.73
CA VAL A 261 -9.64 9.30 17.62
C VAL A 261 -8.30 9.64 16.98
N ALA A 262 -7.25 9.86 17.80
CA ALA A 262 -5.89 9.69 17.33
C ALA A 262 -5.47 8.24 17.55
N GLN A 263 -4.69 7.66 16.61
CA GLN A 263 -4.00 6.38 16.79
C GLN A 263 -2.50 6.60 16.69
N LEU A 264 -1.76 6.25 17.73
CA LEU A 264 -0.31 6.13 17.71
C LEU A 264 0.04 4.69 17.35
N ARG A 265 0.93 4.50 16.38
CA ARG A 265 1.36 3.20 15.84
C ARG A 265 2.86 3.06 16.01
N VAL A 266 3.29 1.89 16.44
CA VAL A 266 4.69 1.59 16.75
C VAL A 266 5.06 0.22 16.18
N GLY A 267 6.22 0.15 15.55
CA GLY A 267 6.92 -1.08 15.19
C GLY A 267 8.40 -0.92 15.53
N PHE A 268 8.89 -1.70 16.47
CA PHE A 268 10.28 -1.66 16.92
C PHE A 268 10.94 -3.03 16.79
N VAL A 269 12.15 -3.01 16.27
CA VAL A 269 12.99 -4.20 16.08
C VAL A 269 14.12 -4.16 17.13
N GLY A 270 13.94 -4.89 18.22
CA GLY A 270 14.88 -4.90 19.34
C GLY A 270 14.23 -5.45 20.61
N ALA A 271 14.91 -5.28 21.75
CA ALA A 271 14.42 -5.77 23.03
C ALA A 271 13.25 -4.91 23.58
N ALA A 272 12.28 -5.54 24.22
CA ALA A 272 11.11 -4.85 24.77
C ALA A 272 11.50 -3.74 25.77
N ALA A 273 12.49 -3.97 26.63
CA ALA A 273 12.96 -2.97 27.58
C ALA A 273 13.49 -1.70 26.91
N GLU A 274 14.23 -1.83 25.81
CA GLU A 274 14.73 -0.71 25.01
C GLU A 274 13.56 0.10 24.39
N ALA A 275 12.56 -0.60 23.85
CA ALA A 275 11.37 0.05 23.31
C ALA A 275 10.59 0.83 24.39
N GLU A 276 10.46 0.27 25.59
CA GLU A 276 9.81 0.94 26.72
C GLU A 276 10.54 2.23 27.11
N ASP A 277 11.86 2.19 27.20
CA ASP A 277 12.70 3.36 27.52
C ASP A 277 12.57 4.44 26.44
N LEU A 278 12.61 4.05 25.15
CA LEU A 278 12.47 4.96 24.02
C LEU A 278 11.09 5.64 23.98
N LEU A 279 10.03 4.93 24.32
CA LEU A 279 8.66 5.43 24.27
C LEU A 279 8.24 6.18 25.54
N ALA A 280 8.98 6.04 26.64
CA ALA A 280 8.63 6.65 27.94
C ALA A 280 8.44 8.19 27.85
N PRO A 281 9.30 8.97 27.15
CA PRO A 281 9.09 10.43 27.03
C PRO A 281 7.79 10.78 26.29
N LEU A 282 7.43 10.03 25.25
CA LEU A 282 6.18 10.24 24.52
C LEU A 282 4.98 9.90 25.42
N ARG A 283 5.00 8.75 26.09
CA ARG A 283 3.92 8.30 26.98
C ARG A 283 3.68 9.26 28.16
N ALA A 284 4.74 9.89 28.67
CA ALA A 284 4.63 10.87 29.72
C ALA A 284 3.91 12.17 29.34
N THR A 285 3.76 12.44 28.02
CA THR A 285 3.18 13.69 27.50
C THR A 285 1.81 13.53 26.86
N VAL A 286 1.31 12.30 26.74
CA VAL A 286 -0.02 11.99 26.21
C VAL A 286 -0.92 11.43 27.32
N PRO A 287 -2.26 11.57 27.23
CA PRO A 287 -3.17 10.97 28.21
C PRO A 287 -3.14 9.43 28.09
N ALA A 288 -3.77 8.74 29.02
CA ALA A 288 -3.99 7.30 28.91
C ALA A 288 -4.80 6.97 27.64
N PRO A 289 -4.43 5.93 26.88
CA PRO A 289 -5.20 5.49 25.72
C PRO A 289 -6.56 4.92 26.15
N ILE A 290 -7.57 5.08 25.31
CA ILE A 290 -8.91 4.51 25.53
C ILE A 290 -9.03 3.07 25.01
N PHE A 291 -8.11 2.65 24.15
CA PHE A 291 -8.07 1.32 23.55
C PHE A 291 -6.68 1.01 22.96
N GLY A 292 -6.39 -0.28 22.79
CA GLY A 292 -5.17 -0.78 22.16
C GLY A 292 -3.96 -0.87 23.08
N THR A 293 -2.97 -1.63 22.63
CA THR A 293 -1.73 -1.89 23.35
C THR A 293 -0.53 -1.75 22.43
N ILE A 294 0.61 -1.46 23.01
CA ILE A 294 1.94 -1.56 22.40
C ILE A 294 2.76 -2.47 23.31
N GLY A 295 3.30 -3.55 22.78
CA GLY A 295 4.02 -4.57 23.53
C GLY A 295 4.69 -5.59 22.61
N GLU A 296 5.15 -6.70 23.17
CA GLU A 296 5.68 -7.81 22.34
C GLU A 296 4.58 -8.35 21.43
N LEU A 297 4.88 -8.49 20.15
CA LEU A 297 3.96 -8.87 19.10
C LEU A 297 4.60 -9.96 18.22
N PRO A 298 3.97 -11.14 18.06
CA PRO A 298 4.37 -12.08 17.05
C PRO A 298 4.36 -11.44 15.66
N TYR A 299 5.39 -11.67 14.85
CA TYR A 299 5.45 -11.04 13.52
C TYR A 299 4.26 -11.39 12.62
N ALA A 300 3.67 -12.58 12.79
CA ALA A 300 2.43 -12.98 12.12
C ALA A 300 1.27 -11.98 12.32
N GLU A 301 1.29 -11.23 13.42
CA GLU A 301 0.26 -10.26 13.80
C GLU A 301 0.61 -8.82 13.44
N ILE A 302 1.63 -8.58 12.61
CA ILE A 302 2.12 -7.24 12.25
C ILE A 302 1.01 -6.30 11.73
N GLY A 303 0.00 -6.85 11.06
CA GLY A 303 -1.16 -6.09 10.58
C GLY A 303 -1.97 -5.43 11.68
N THR A 304 -1.89 -5.93 12.92
CA THR A 304 -2.62 -5.35 14.07
C THR A 304 -2.07 -4.00 14.54
N ILE A 305 -0.86 -3.61 14.10
CA ILE A 305 -0.31 -2.27 14.36
C ILE A 305 -1.22 -1.19 13.77
N HIS A 306 -1.73 -1.41 12.55
CA HIS A 306 -2.58 -0.45 11.84
C HIS A 306 -4.05 -0.80 11.92
N ASN A 307 -4.40 -2.09 11.89
CA ASN A 307 -5.77 -2.58 11.76
C ASN A 307 -6.49 -1.96 10.57
N ASP A 308 -5.82 -1.97 9.40
CA ASP A 308 -6.37 -1.40 8.18
C ASP A 308 -7.64 -2.16 7.74
N PRO A 309 -8.62 -1.47 7.10
CA PRO A 309 -9.84 -2.11 6.63
C PRO A 309 -9.55 -3.25 5.65
N THR A 310 -10.26 -4.37 5.82
CA THR A 310 -10.13 -5.57 4.96
C THR A 310 -11.30 -5.75 4.00
N VAL A 311 -12.34 -4.90 4.10
CA VAL A 311 -13.54 -4.95 3.26
C VAL A 311 -13.43 -3.91 2.15
N PRO A 312 -13.65 -4.29 0.88
CA PRO A 312 -13.71 -3.34 -0.23
C PRO A 312 -14.70 -2.21 0.01
N SER A 313 -14.33 -1.00 -0.33
CA SER A 313 -15.18 0.19 -0.17
C SER A 313 -14.87 1.23 -1.23
N ALA A 314 -15.85 2.10 -1.52
CA ALA A 314 -15.59 3.27 -2.35
C ALA A 314 -14.90 4.35 -1.53
N HIS A 315 -13.74 4.81 -1.98
CA HIS A 315 -12.96 5.81 -1.27
C HIS A 315 -12.17 6.72 -2.23
N ALA A 316 -11.77 7.88 -1.72
CA ALA A 316 -10.81 8.76 -2.38
C ALA A 316 -9.55 8.84 -1.52
N THR A 317 -8.40 8.69 -2.14
CA THR A 317 -7.12 8.69 -1.46
C THR A 317 -6.12 9.63 -2.11
N ALA A 318 -5.17 10.11 -1.34
CA ALA A 318 -3.97 10.78 -1.83
C ALA A 318 -2.85 10.71 -0.80
N GLY A 319 -1.62 10.91 -1.28
CA GLY A 319 -0.45 11.03 -0.43
C GLY A 319 0.48 12.13 -0.88
N ILE A 320 1.35 12.55 0.02
CA ILE A 320 2.38 13.55 -0.21
C ILE A 320 3.57 13.26 0.71
N LEU A 321 4.77 13.52 0.23
CA LEU A 321 5.99 13.38 1.03
C LEU A 321 6.46 14.75 1.51
N LEU A 322 6.87 14.83 2.78
CA LEU A 322 7.31 16.06 3.42
C LEU A 322 8.78 15.99 3.82
N ASP A 323 9.43 17.13 3.80
CA ASP A 323 10.81 17.32 4.27
C ASP A 323 10.91 17.46 5.80
N ARG A 324 9.82 17.89 6.47
CA ARG A 324 9.74 18.02 7.93
C ARG A 324 8.30 17.96 8.42
N PHE A 325 8.14 17.72 9.72
CA PHE A 325 6.86 17.75 10.43
C PHE A 325 7.04 18.54 11.72
N ASP A 326 6.82 19.85 11.66
CA ASP A 326 7.00 20.82 12.72
C ASP A 326 5.67 21.26 13.35
N ALA A 327 5.72 22.21 14.29
CA ALA A 327 4.53 22.71 14.97
C ALA A 327 3.52 23.37 14.01
N ASP A 328 4.00 24.03 12.95
CA ASP A 328 3.15 24.68 11.96
C ASP A 328 2.46 23.64 11.08
N THR A 329 3.16 22.55 10.71
CA THR A 329 2.56 21.41 10.01
C THR A 329 1.44 20.77 10.85
N VAL A 330 1.66 20.61 12.17
CA VAL A 330 0.61 20.11 13.08
C VAL A 330 -0.61 21.04 13.08
N GLN A 331 -0.42 22.37 13.14
CA GLN A 331 -1.52 23.32 13.09
C GLN A 331 -2.26 23.26 11.75
N ALA A 332 -1.54 23.16 10.62
CA ALA A 332 -2.13 23.04 9.30
C ALA A 332 -3.02 21.77 9.19
N VAL A 333 -2.54 20.62 9.66
CA VAL A 333 -3.34 19.38 9.70
C VAL A 333 -4.57 19.54 10.59
N LEU A 334 -4.41 20.11 11.80
CA LEU A 334 -5.53 20.29 12.74
C LEU A 334 -6.59 21.25 12.20
N ALA A 335 -6.20 22.25 11.41
CA ALA A 335 -7.13 23.21 10.81
C ALA A 335 -8.09 22.56 9.81
N VAL A 336 -7.66 21.53 9.09
CA VAL A 336 -8.44 20.88 8.01
C VAL A 336 -8.96 19.49 8.37
N ALA A 337 -8.36 18.83 9.36
CA ALA A 337 -8.69 17.48 9.76
C ALA A 337 -8.84 17.26 11.27
N GLY A 338 -8.76 18.32 12.06
CA GLY A 338 -8.89 18.26 13.52
C GLY A 338 -10.26 17.74 14.01
N PRO A 339 -10.40 17.46 15.30
CA PRO A 339 -11.60 16.81 15.83
C PRO A 339 -12.88 17.64 15.74
N GLN A 340 -12.77 18.96 15.55
CA GLN A 340 -13.91 19.87 15.41
C GLN A 340 -14.28 20.14 13.94
N VAL A 341 -13.52 19.59 12.98
CA VAL A 341 -13.76 19.81 11.56
C VAL A 341 -14.76 18.79 11.04
N ALA A 342 -15.90 19.27 10.52
CA ALA A 342 -16.85 18.43 9.82
C ALA A 342 -16.27 18.08 8.44
N THR A 343 -15.95 16.82 8.20
CA THR A 343 -15.26 16.36 7.00
C THR A 343 -15.57 14.89 6.71
N PRO A 344 -15.63 14.47 5.43
CA PRO A 344 -15.78 13.06 5.05
C PRO A 344 -14.47 12.25 5.14
N LEU A 345 -13.39 12.83 5.66
CA LEU A 345 -12.12 12.12 5.82
C LEU A 345 -12.26 11.01 6.86
N GLY A 346 -11.87 9.79 6.49
CA GLY A 346 -11.80 8.65 7.40
C GLY A 346 -10.44 8.55 8.09
N ILE A 347 -9.36 8.79 7.34
CA ILE A 347 -7.97 8.64 7.81
C ILE A 347 -7.13 9.82 7.34
N VAL A 348 -6.36 10.42 8.25
CA VAL A 348 -5.22 11.29 7.95
C VAL A 348 -4.05 10.76 8.74
N GLU A 349 -3.09 10.14 8.08
CA GLU A 349 -1.93 9.53 8.70
C GLU A 349 -0.65 10.30 8.39
N ILE A 350 0.20 10.48 9.38
CA ILE A 350 1.55 11.00 9.28
C ILE A 350 2.52 9.89 9.67
N ARG A 351 3.35 9.44 8.74
CA ARG A 351 4.37 8.40 8.91
C ARG A 351 5.75 9.04 9.07
N HIS A 352 6.47 8.69 10.12
CA HIS A 352 7.89 9.02 10.26
C HIS A 352 8.71 8.12 9.36
N LEU A 353 9.38 8.70 8.38
CA LEU A 353 10.30 8.03 7.48
C LEU A 353 11.74 8.20 7.99
N GLY A 354 12.73 8.25 7.13
CA GLY A 354 14.14 8.29 7.55
C GLY A 354 14.71 6.87 7.70
N GLY A 355 15.81 6.73 8.41
CA GLY A 355 16.50 5.45 8.56
C GLY A 355 16.81 4.81 7.20
N ALA A 356 16.60 3.50 7.09
CA ALA A 356 16.87 2.75 5.86
C ALA A 356 16.03 3.18 4.64
N PHE A 357 14.95 3.98 4.81
CA PHE A 357 14.23 4.57 3.69
C PHE A 357 15.03 5.64 2.95
N THR A 358 16.06 6.26 3.58
CA THR A 358 16.78 7.40 3.00
C THR A 358 18.00 7.00 2.19
N GLY A 359 18.54 5.81 2.43
CA GLY A 359 19.74 5.34 1.75
C GLY A 359 19.50 5.07 0.25
N PRO A 360 20.54 5.19 -0.59
CA PRO A 360 20.47 4.67 -1.94
C PRO A 360 20.24 3.17 -1.90
N ALA A 361 19.33 2.68 -2.74
CA ALA A 361 19.13 1.25 -2.87
C ALA A 361 20.35 0.57 -3.49
N SER A 362 20.68 -0.62 -3.02
CA SER A 362 21.73 -1.46 -3.60
C SER A 362 21.17 -2.86 -3.85
N PRO A 363 20.95 -3.23 -5.11
CA PRO A 363 21.14 -2.48 -6.36
C PRO A 363 20.17 -1.27 -6.47
N PRO A 364 20.44 -0.27 -7.35
CA PRO A 364 19.58 0.90 -7.56
C PRO A 364 18.13 0.54 -7.91
N ASP A 365 17.18 1.41 -7.61
CA ASP A 365 15.75 1.23 -7.89
C ASP A 365 15.07 2.53 -8.38
N ALA A 366 13.80 2.42 -8.76
CA ALA A 366 12.97 3.52 -9.24
C ALA A 366 12.03 4.08 -8.14
N VAL A 367 12.27 3.76 -6.86
CA VAL A 367 11.42 4.24 -5.77
C VAL A 367 11.51 5.74 -5.63
N SER A 368 10.35 6.41 -5.81
CA SER A 368 10.25 7.86 -5.66
C SER A 368 10.27 8.28 -4.19
N GLY A 369 10.95 9.40 -3.92
CA GLY A 369 10.88 10.07 -2.62
C GLY A 369 11.76 9.45 -1.52
N ARG A 370 12.79 8.68 -1.87
CA ARG A 370 13.88 8.36 -0.93
C ARG A 370 14.45 9.66 -0.37
N GLY A 371 14.71 9.71 0.92
CA GLY A 371 15.18 10.92 1.60
C GLY A 371 14.08 11.85 2.14
N ALA A 372 12.79 11.56 1.90
CA ALA A 372 11.72 12.26 2.59
C ALA A 372 11.73 11.93 4.08
N ALA A 373 11.48 12.95 4.93
CA ALA A 373 11.43 12.75 6.37
C ALA A 373 10.08 12.20 6.85
N PHE A 374 8.99 12.57 6.16
CA PHE A 374 7.64 12.13 6.51
C PHE A 374 6.81 11.82 5.27
N GLY A 375 5.84 10.91 5.44
CA GLY A 375 4.77 10.67 4.47
C GLY A 375 3.42 11.02 5.09
N VAL A 376 2.59 11.74 4.35
CA VAL A 376 1.18 11.94 4.71
C VAL A 376 0.33 11.15 3.75
N TRP A 377 -0.58 10.35 4.31
CA TRP A 377 -1.58 9.63 3.54
C TRP A 377 -2.97 9.96 4.06
N VAL A 378 -3.87 10.21 3.12
CA VAL A 378 -5.23 10.63 3.39
C VAL A 378 -6.21 9.73 2.67
N SER A 379 -7.22 9.25 3.39
CA SER A 379 -8.34 8.51 2.83
C SER A 379 -9.66 9.08 3.34
N GLY A 380 -10.63 9.18 2.45
CA GLY A 380 -11.99 9.53 2.78
C GLY A 380 -12.98 8.62 2.05
N ALA A 381 -14.12 8.37 2.65
CA ALA A 381 -15.19 7.59 2.06
C ALA A 381 -16.52 8.34 2.21
N PRO A 382 -17.44 8.25 1.23
CA PRO A 382 -18.78 8.80 1.39
C PRO A 382 -19.50 8.05 2.51
N MET A 383 -20.06 8.78 3.46
CA MET A 383 -20.71 8.22 4.65
C MET A 383 -22.13 7.70 4.38
N GLN A 384 -22.62 7.78 3.13
CA GLN A 384 -24.00 7.45 2.76
C GLN A 384 -24.07 6.33 1.72
N LEU A 385 -24.99 5.40 1.94
CA LEU A 385 -25.46 4.42 0.95
C LEU A 385 -26.90 4.80 0.56
N PRO A 386 -27.27 4.69 -0.74
CA PRO A 386 -26.49 4.24 -1.89
C PRO A 386 -25.42 5.25 -2.32
N PHE A 387 -24.46 4.79 -3.13
CA PHE A 387 -23.36 5.60 -3.66
C PHE A 387 -23.88 6.87 -4.37
N ASP A 388 -23.43 8.03 -3.90
CA ASP A 388 -23.71 9.34 -4.51
C ASP A 388 -22.42 9.88 -5.16
N PRO A 389 -22.39 10.08 -6.50
CA PRO A 389 -21.24 10.66 -7.19
C PRO A 389 -20.83 12.04 -6.65
N ASN A 390 -21.76 12.83 -6.13
CA ASN A 390 -21.45 14.13 -5.53
C ASN A 390 -20.73 13.95 -4.18
N ALA A 391 -21.10 12.94 -3.39
CA ALA A 391 -20.41 12.64 -2.13
C ALA A 391 -18.95 12.27 -2.36
N MET A 392 -18.63 11.53 -3.42
CA MET A 392 -17.22 11.25 -3.80
C MET A 392 -16.47 12.52 -4.21
N SER A 393 -17.10 13.43 -4.94
CA SER A 393 -16.46 14.71 -5.31
C SER A 393 -16.15 15.56 -4.08
N HIS A 394 -17.05 15.63 -3.11
CA HIS A 394 -16.83 16.32 -1.83
C HIS A 394 -15.71 15.63 -1.03
N THR A 395 -15.70 14.30 -1.01
CA THR A 395 -14.63 13.53 -0.35
C THR A 395 -13.28 13.79 -1.01
N ALA A 396 -13.20 13.76 -2.34
CA ALA A 396 -11.97 14.07 -3.06
C ALA A 396 -11.49 15.51 -2.81
N ALA A 397 -12.41 16.47 -2.71
CA ALA A 397 -12.07 17.85 -2.36
C ALA A 397 -11.51 17.97 -0.93
N ALA A 398 -12.09 17.24 0.03
CA ALA A 398 -11.57 17.21 1.41
C ALA A 398 -10.17 16.57 1.49
N VAL A 399 -9.96 15.47 0.76
CA VAL A 399 -8.63 14.84 0.64
C VAL A 399 -7.61 15.84 0.06
N ARG A 400 -7.95 16.54 -1.01
CA ARG A 400 -7.10 17.58 -1.62
C ARG A 400 -6.80 18.71 -0.63
N GLY A 401 -7.81 19.15 0.13
CA GLY A 401 -7.65 20.20 1.15
C GLY A 401 -6.59 19.87 2.20
N VAL A 402 -6.39 18.59 2.55
CA VAL A 402 -5.28 18.20 3.44
C VAL A 402 -3.94 18.33 2.74
N LEU A 403 -3.83 17.87 1.49
CA LEU A 403 -2.58 18.00 0.71
C LEU A 403 -2.19 19.46 0.52
N ASP A 404 -3.17 20.32 0.20
CA ASP A 404 -2.95 21.76 0.02
C ASP A 404 -2.48 22.42 1.33
N ALA A 405 -3.05 22.02 2.46
CA ALA A 405 -2.66 22.52 3.78
C ALA A 405 -1.21 22.18 4.14
N VAL A 406 -0.70 21.01 3.74
CA VAL A 406 0.68 20.57 4.03
C VAL A 406 1.65 20.82 2.87
N ALA A 407 1.19 21.36 1.74
CA ALA A 407 2.00 21.64 0.56
C ALA A 407 3.27 22.49 0.81
N PRO A 408 3.28 23.46 1.76
CA PRO A 408 4.49 24.24 2.06
C PRO A 408 5.70 23.40 2.52
N TRP A 409 5.46 22.21 3.06
CA TRP A 409 6.50 21.28 3.52
C TRP A 409 6.75 20.12 2.55
N SER A 410 6.16 20.16 1.36
CA SER A 410 6.26 19.08 0.37
C SER A 410 7.65 19.00 -0.26
N THR A 411 8.17 17.79 -0.39
CA THR A 411 9.36 17.50 -1.21
C THR A 411 9.09 17.59 -2.71
N GLY A 412 7.83 17.76 -3.13
CA GLY A 412 7.40 17.67 -4.54
C GLY A 412 7.23 16.24 -5.06
N ALA A 413 7.56 15.23 -4.25
CA ALA A 413 7.43 13.83 -4.60
C ALA A 413 6.24 13.17 -3.88
N VAL A 414 5.85 12.00 -4.38
CA VAL A 414 4.88 11.10 -3.76
C VAL A 414 5.37 9.65 -3.92
N GLN A 415 5.16 8.84 -2.91
CA GLN A 415 5.41 7.41 -3.03
C GLN A 415 4.24 6.76 -3.79
N ILE A 416 4.54 6.01 -4.85
CA ILE A 416 3.54 5.61 -5.85
C ILE A 416 2.41 4.74 -5.29
N ASN A 417 2.67 3.90 -4.27
CA ASN A 417 1.63 3.11 -3.59
C ASN A 417 0.67 3.95 -2.75
N PHE A 418 1.03 5.21 -2.46
CA PHE A 418 0.22 6.18 -1.72
C PHE A 418 -0.23 7.36 -2.58
N CYS A 419 0.02 7.29 -3.90
CA CYS A 419 -0.37 8.36 -4.82
C CYS A 419 -1.89 8.63 -4.79
N GLY A 420 -2.69 7.57 -4.86
CA GLY A 420 -4.15 7.65 -4.75
C GLY A 420 -4.86 8.31 -5.92
N SER A 421 -6.18 8.14 -5.94
CA SER A 421 -7.08 8.58 -7.02
C SER A 421 -7.10 10.12 -7.19
N VAL A 422 -6.95 10.87 -6.10
CA VAL A 422 -6.99 12.34 -6.14
C VAL A 422 -5.73 12.93 -6.75
N ASN A 423 -4.56 12.35 -6.51
CA ASN A 423 -3.31 12.77 -7.14
C ASN A 423 -3.32 12.50 -8.65
N THR A 424 -3.86 11.35 -9.07
CA THR A 424 -3.90 10.94 -10.48
C THR A 424 -4.93 11.71 -11.30
N ALA A 425 -6.09 12.05 -10.71
CA ALA A 425 -7.16 12.80 -11.38
C ALA A 425 -6.79 14.26 -11.68
N GLY A 426 -5.82 14.83 -10.97
CA GLY A 426 -5.39 16.22 -11.11
C GLY A 426 -4.50 16.53 -12.32
N GLY A 427 -4.28 15.59 -13.24
CA GLY A 427 -3.68 15.82 -14.58
C GLY A 427 -2.36 16.57 -14.59
N GLY A 428 -1.41 16.36 -13.67
CA GLY A 428 -0.24 17.18 -13.78
C GLY A 428 0.93 17.03 -12.81
N ARG A 429 0.87 16.18 -11.83
CA ARG A 429 2.10 15.81 -11.13
C ARG A 429 2.58 14.46 -11.64
N ARG A 430 3.34 14.49 -12.74
CA ARG A 430 4.13 13.35 -13.17
C ARG A 430 4.98 12.90 -11.99
N VAL A 431 4.88 11.62 -11.65
CA VAL A 431 5.94 10.93 -10.90
C VAL A 431 7.17 10.99 -11.81
N VAL A 432 7.97 12.02 -11.68
CA VAL A 432 9.22 12.15 -12.43
C VAL A 432 10.27 11.51 -11.54
N ALA A 433 10.73 10.31 -11.92
CA ALA A 433 12.07 9.90 -11.54
C ALA A 433 13.01 11.01 -12.06
N ARG A 434 13.68 11.73 -11.17
CA ARG A 434 14.71 12.67 -11.59
C ARG A 434 15.86 11.83 -12.10
N ASP A 435 16.24 12.07 -13.37
CA ASP A 435 17.48 11.57 -13.94
C ASP A 435 18.64 11.95 -13.01
N HIS A 436 19.40 10.95 -12.63
CA HIS A 436 20.72 11.09 -12.00
C HIS A 436 21.78 10.71 -13.00
#